data_d2a3806a2998726d9ac02bb99fa65434
#
_entry.id   d2a3806a2998726d9ac02bb99fa65434
#
_cell.length_a   1.000
_cell.length_b   1.000
_cell.length_c   1.000
_cell.angle_alpha   90.00
_cell.angle_beta   90.00
_cell.angle_gamma   90.00
#
_symmetry.space_group_name_H-M   'P 1'
#
loop_
_entity.id
_entity.type
_entity.pdbx_description
1 polymer ?
#
loop_
_entity_poly.entity_id
_entity_poly.type
_entity_poly.pdbx_seq_one_letter_code
_entity_poly.pdbx_strand_id
1 'polypeptide(L)'
;MYGVGIPATLNLALPSFMITALNGILAVYSASYVLVLGIYYKLQTFIYLSANGIVQGIRPIISYNYGAGERGRVKRIFITALIMIASIMFVGMLICLGFAGNLIGLFTKNSLTILDGAQAVRIICMGFVISAVSVTISGMLEAVSYTHLTLPTKLE
;
A
#
# COMPACT_ATOMS: atom_id res chain seq x y z
N MET A 1 11.15 -25.82 0.05
CA MET A 1 11.27 -24.60 0.87
C MET A 1 11.85 -23.39 0.12
N TYR A 2 12.92 -23.51 -0.66
CA TYR A 2 13.52 -22.38 -1.39
C TYR A 2 12.65 -21.79 -2.51
N GLY A 3 11.81 -22.59 -3.16
CA GLY A 3 10.96 -22.13 -4.28
C GLY A 3 9.89 -21.09 -3.93
N VAL A 4 9.52 -20.97 -2.65
CA VAL A 4 8.56 -19.95 -2.16
C VAL A 4 9.28 -18.81 -1.44
N GLY A 5 10.43 -19.11 -0.82
CA GLY A 5 11.20 -18.11 -0.08
C GLY A 5 11.85 -17.06 -0.98
N ILE A 6 12.43 -17.47 -2.11
CA ILE A 6 13.11 -16.54 -3.04
C ILE A 6 12.15 -15.49 -3.62
N PRO A 7 10.96 -15.85 -4.19
CA PRO A 7 9.99 -14.87 -4.65
C PRO A 7 9.49 -13.94 -3.55
N ALA A 8 9.26 -14.47 -2.34
CA ALA A 8 8.81 -13.66 -1.20
C ALA A 8 9.87 -12.64 -0.77
N THR A 9 11.14 -13.03 -0.71
CA THR A 9 12.26 -12.14 -0.38
C THR A 9 12.42 -11.06 -1.45
N LEU A 10 12.34 -11.41 -2.73
CA LEU A 10 12.41 -10.45 -3.84
C LEU A 10 11.26 -9.44 -3.77
N ASN A 11 10.04 -9.90 -3.47
CA ASN A 11 8.88 -9.01 -3.34
C ASN A 11 9.05 -7.98 -2.21
N LEU A 12 9.70 -8.34 -1.11
CA LEU A 12 10.02 -7.42 -0.01
C LEU A 12 11.22 -6.51 -0.31
N ALA A 13 12.18 -6.98 -1.10
CA ALA A 13 13.39 -6.23 -1.45
C ALA A 13 13.15 -5.20 -2.57
N LEU A 14 12.27 -5.49 -3.53
CA LEU A 14 11.98 -4.62 -4.67
C LEU A 14 11.58 -3.18 -4.29
N PRO A 15 10.66 -2.95 -3.33
CA PRO A 15 10.31 -1.59 -2.89
C PRO A 15 11.51 -0.83 -2.32
N SER A 16 12.36 -1.50 -1.53
CA SER A 16 13.56 -0.87 -0.95
C SER A 16 14.57 -0.48 -2.02
N PHE A 17 14.77 -1.35 -3.02
CA PHE A 17 15.63 -1.04 -4.16
C PHE A 17 15.09 0.13 -4.98
N MET A 18 13.78 0.17 -5.24
CA MET A 18 13.13 1.27 -5.96
C MET A 18 13.29 2.60 -5.21
N ILE A 19 13.09 2.61 -3.89
CA ILE A 19 13.28 3.81 -3.06
C ILE A 19 14.72 4.30 -3.13
N THR A 20 15.68 3.39 -3.02
CA THR A 20 17.11 3.72 -3.09
C THR A 20 17.48 4.30 -4.46
N ALA A 21 17.01 3.70 -5.54
CA ALA A 21 17.24 4.19 -6.89
C ALA A 21 16.63 5.58 -7.12
N LEU A 22 15.38 5.80 -6.68
CA LEU A 22 14.71 7.09 -6.78
C LEU A 22 15.44 8.17 -5.97
N ASN A 23 15.91 7.86 -4.76
CA ASN A 23 16.70 8.79 -3.96
C ASN A 23 18.01 9.15 -4.65
N GLY A 24 18.68 8.17 -5.27
CA GLY A 24 19.92 8.42 -6.03
C GLY A 24 19.69 9.35 -7.22
N ILE A 25 18.61 9.14 -7.98
CA ILE A 25 18.27 9.99 -9.12
C ILE A 25 17.90 11.40 -8.64
N LEU A 26 17.06 11.53 -7.64
CA LEU A 26 16.60 12.84 -7.15
C LEU A 26 17.74 13.64 -6.48
N ALA A 27 18.69 12.98 -5.83
CA ALA A 27 19.84 13.62 -5.21
C ALA A 27 20.73 14.37 -6.24
N VAL A 28 20.77 13.90 -7.49
CA VAL A 28 21.50 14.58 -8.57
C VAL A 28 20.88 15.93 -8.91
N TYR A 29 19.55 16.06 -8.78
CA TYR A 29 18.85 17.32 -9.10
C TYR A 29 18.83 18.29 -7.92
N SER A 30 18.40 17.84 -6.75
CA SER A 30 18.37 18.68 -5.53
C SER A 30 18.11 17.84 -4.27
N ALA A 31 18.76 18.21 -3.17
CA ALA A 31 18.45 17.67 -1.84
C ALA A 31 16.99 17.90 -1.42
N SER A 32 16.35 18.98 -1.91
CA SER A 32 14.95 19.29 -1.64
C SER A 32 14.01 18.22 -2.19
N TYR A 33 14.27 17.65 -3.35
CA TYR A 33 13.45 16.60 -3.93
C TYR A 33 13.55 15.29 -3.16
N VAL A 34 14.72 14.96 -2.63
CA VAL A 34 14.90 13.79 -1.74
C VAL A 34 14.08 13.96 -0.46
N LEU A 35 14.09 15.18 0.12
CA LEU A 35 13.28 15.50 1.29
C LEU A 35 11.79 15.37 1.00
N VAL A 36 11.29 15.90 -0.12
CA VAL A 36 9.90 15.78 -0.55
C VAL A 36 9.49 14.32 -0.72
N LEU A 37 10.33 13.50 -1.35
CA LEU A 37 10.09 12.07 -1.49
C LEU A 37 9.99 11.37 -0.13
N GLY A 38 10.88 11.70 0.81
CA GLY A 38 10.86 11.16 2.17
C GLY A 38 9.58 11.51 2.93
N ILE A 39 9.10 12.76 2.80
CA ILE A 39 7.82 13.19 3.39
C ILE A 39 6.65 12.43 2.76
N TYR A 40 6.63 12.33 1.44
CA TYR A 40 5.61 11.56 0.73
C TYR A 40 5.53 10.12 1.23
N TYR A 41 6.67 9.41 1.36
CA TYR A 41 6.69 8.04 1.87
C TYR A 41 6.14 7.92 3.30
N LYS A 42 6.40 8.89 4.17
CA LYS A 42 5.82 8.91 5.52
C LYS A 42 4.30 9.04 5.48
N LEU A 43 3.77 9.95 4.67
CA LEU A 43 2.32 10.13 4.48
C LEU A 43 1.68 8.89 3.87
N GLN A 44 2.29 8.33 2.84
CA GLN A 44 1.85 7.11 2.20
C GLN A 44 1.79 5.95 3.19
N THR A 45 2.87 5.72 3.94
CA THR A 45 2.94 4.63 4.94
C THR A 45 1.81 4.74 5.95
N PHE A 46 1.49 5.94 6.44
CA PHE A 46 0.42 6.15 7.40
C PHE A 46 -0.96 5.75 6.83
N ILE A 47 -1.26 6.14 5.60
CA ILE A 47 -2.51 5.80 4.92
C ILE A 47 -2.57 4.30 4.61
N TYR A 48 -1.48 3.74 4.09
CA TYR A 48 -1.40 2.32 3.75
C TYR A 48 -1.41 1.40 4.97
N LEU A 49 -0.93 1.84 6.13
CA LEU A 49 -1.00 1.07 7.37
C LEU A 49 -2.45 0.73 7.74
N SER A 50 -3.35 1.70 7.60
CA SER A 50 -4.79 1.50 7.84
C SER A 50 -5.40 0.50 6.84
N ALA A 51 -5.07 0.61 5.55
CA ALA A 51 -5.52 -0.31 4.52
C ALA A 51 -4.98 -1.74 4.74
N ASN A 52 -3.69 -1.86 5.07
CA ASN A 52 -3.07 -3.15 5.38
C ASN A 52 -3.67 -3.79 6.63
N GLY A 53 -4.07 -3.02 7.64
CA GLY A 53 -4.78 -3.53 8.81
C GLY A 53 -6.08 -4.23 8.43
N ILE A 54 -6.87 -3.66 7.52
CA ILE A 54 -8.10 -4.29 7.00
C ILE A 54 -7.75 -5.57 6.25
N VAL A 55 -6.76 -5.53 5.35
CA VAL A 55 -6.32 -6.70 4.57
C VAL A 55 -5.91 -7.85 5.49
N GLN A 56 -5.12 -7.57 6.50
CA GLN A 56 -4.69 -8.58 7.48
C GLN A 56 -5.88 -9.19 8.25
N GLY A 57 -6.85 -8.35 8.62
CA GLY A 57 -8.06 -8.81 9.32
C GLY A 57 -8.96 -9.71 8.48
N ILE A 58 -9.08 -9.48 7.17
CA ILE A 58 -9.94 -10.27 6.28
C ILE A 58 -9.29 -11.57 5.79
N ARG A 59 -7.95 -11.68 5.80
CA ARG A 59 -7.23 -12.86 5.32
C ARG A 59 -7.74 -14.17 5.94
N PRO A 60 -7.80 -14.35 7.26
CA PRO A 60 -8.29 -15.59 7.86
C PRO A 60 -9.75 -15.88 7.52
N ILE A 61 -10.59 -14.84 7.39
CA ILE A 61 -12.00 -14.99 7.07
C ILE A 61 -12.19 -15.45 5.62
N ILE A 62 -11.42 -14.89 4.69
CA ILE A 62 -11.41 -15.31 3.28
C ILE A 62 -10.90 -16.77 3.17
N SER A 63 -9.78 -17.09 3.80
CA SER A 63 -9.19 -18.44 3.77
C SER A 63 -10.17 -19.48 4.29
N TYR A 64 -10.85 -19.23 5.41
CA TYR A 64 -11.84 -20.12 6.00
C TYR A 64 -13.04 -20.36 5.05
N ASN A 65 -13.65 -19.28 4.54
CA ASN A 65 -14.82 -19.39 3.65
C ASN A 65 -14.46 -20.00 2.29
N TYR A 66 -13.25 -19.74 1.80
CA TYR A 66 -12.75 -20.33 0.56
C TYR A 66 -12.55 -21.85 0.73
N GLY A 67 -11.94 -22.30 1.84
CA GLY A 67 -11.76 -23.72 2.17
C GLY A 67 -13.09 -24.45 2.40
N ALA A 68 -14.13 -23.74 2.88
CA ALA A 68 -15.48 -24.27 3.04
C ALA A 68 -16.30 -24.31 1.72
N GLY A 69 -15.73 -23.81 0.60
CA GLY A 69 -16.42 -23.76 -0.70
C GLY A 69 -17.46 -22.64 -0.85
N GLU A 70 -17.59 -21.77 0.16
CA GLU A 70 -18.57 -20.67 0.23
C GLU A 70 -18.17 -19.45 -0.63
N ARG A 71 -18.10 -19.65 -1.95
CA ARG A 71 -17.66 -18.61 -2.90
C ARG A 71 -18.47 -17.31 -2.85
N GLY A 72 -19.77 -17.42 -2.54
CA GLY A 72 -20.64 -16.26 -2.41
C GLY A 72 -20.25 -15.38 -1.23
N ARG A 73 -19.86 -15.97 -0.10
CA ARG A 73 -19.35 -15.23 1.07
C ARG A 73 -18.01 -14.60 0.81
N VAL A 74 -17.07 -15.32 0.19
CA VAL A 74 -15.77 -14.79 -0.21
C VAL A 74 -15.92 -13.54 -1.07
N LYS A 75 -16.78 -13.57 -2.10
CA LYS A 75 -17.06 -12.40 -2.95
C LYS A 75 -17.62 -11.23 -2.15
N ARG A 76 -18.54 -11.47 -1.23
CA ARG A 76 -19.13 -10.42 -0.40
C ARG A 76 -18.11 -9.78 0.53
N ILE A 77 -17.26 -10.58 1.19
CA ILE A 77 -16.17 -10.10 2.05
C ILE A 77 -15.19 -9.26 1.24
N PHE A 78 -14.81 -9.73 0.05
CA PHE A 78 -13.89 -9.00 -0.84
C PHE A 78 -14.45 -7.64 -1.24
N ILE A 79 -15.71 -7.56 -1.68
CA ILE A 79 -16.34 -6.30 -2.08
C ILE A 79 -16.44 -5.35 -0.89
N THR A 80 -16.83 -5.83 0.29
CA THR A 80 -16.90 -5.01 1.50
C THR A 80 -15.51 -4.45 1.86
N ALA A 81 -14.48 -5.27 1.84
CA ALA A 81 -13.11 -4.85 2.10
C ALA A 81 -12.62 -3.82 1.06
N LEU A 82 -12.91 -4.05 -0.22
CA LEU A 82 -12.57 -3.13 -1.29
C LEU A 82 -13.19 -1.74 -1.06
N ILE A 83 -14.48 -1.70 -0.71
CA ILE A 83 -15.18 -0.45 -0.41
C ILE A 83 -14.56 0.26 0.80
N MET A 84 -14.27 -0.47 1.88
CA MET A 84 -13.64 0.10 3.07
C MET A 84 -12.23 0.66 2.76
N ILE A 85 -11.40 -0.09 2.07
CA ILE A 85 -10.04 0.33 1.71
C ILE A 85 -10.10 1.52 0.74
N ALA A 86 -10.96 1.45 -0.28
CA ALA A 86 -11.16 2.54 -1.22
C ALA A 86 -11.63 3.83 -0.53
N SER A 87 -12.53 3.72 0.46
CA SER A 87 -12.99 4.88 1.25
C SER A 87 -11.85 5.53 2.03
N ILE A 88 -11.01 4.72 2.70
CA ILE A 88 -9.85 5.23 3.45
C ILE A 88 -8.85 5.90 2.50
N MET A 89 -8.53 5.26 1.38
CA MET A 89 -7.60 5.80 0.39
C MET A 89 -8.15 7.09 -0.25
N PHE A 90 -9.46 7.15 -0.50
CA PHE A 90 -10.12 8.33 -1.03
C PHE A 90 -10.08 9.50 -0.03
N VAL A 91 -10.37 9.25 1.24
CA VAL A 91 -10.24 10.26 2.30
C VAL A 91 -8.79 10.73 2.43
N GLY A 92 -7.82 9.81 2.42
CA GLY A 92 -6.39 10.12 2.41
C GLY A 92 -6.00 10.99 1.21
N MET A 93 -6.51 10.69 0.02
CA MET A 93 -6.32 11.50 -1.19
C MET A 93 -6.87 12.92 -0.99
N LEU A 94 -8.09 13.08 -0.48
CA LEU A 94 -8.70 14.40 -0.24
C LEU A 94 -7.89 15.24 0.76
N ILE A 95 -7.40 14.61 1.83
CA ILE A 95 -6.54 15.27 2.82
C ILE A 95 -5.23 15.73 2.16
N CYS A 96 -4.58 14.87 1.39
CA CYS A 96 -3.35 15.21 0.69
C CYS A 96 -3.57 16.30 -0.37
N LEU A 97 -4.69 16.30 -1.09
CA LEU A 97 -5.00 17.33 -2.07
C LEU A 97 -5.29 18.71 -1.43
N GLY A 98 -6.08 18.69 -0.34
CA GLY A 98 -6.50 19.92 0.33
C GLY A 98 -5.41 20.57 1.18
N PHE A 99 -4.63 19.76 1.87
CA PHE A 99 -3.65 20.21 2.86
C PHE A 99 -2.19 19.94 2.46
N ALA A 100 -1.90 19.69 1.18
CA ALA A 100 -0.55 19.34 0.69
C ALA A 100 0.53 20.32 1.19
N GLY A 101 0.29 21.64 1.06
CA GLY A 101 1.25 22.65 1.50
C GLY A 101 1.48 22.63 3.02
N ASN A 102 0.41 22.50 3.80
CA ASN A 102 0.50 22.44 5.27
C ASN A 102 1.22 21.17 5.72
N LEU A 103 0.94 20.03 5.08
CA LEU A 103 1.58 18.74 5.37
C LEU A 103 3.09 18.80 5.11
N ILE A 104 3.52 19.40 3.99
CA ILE A 104 4.94 19.60 3.71
C ILE A 104 5.54 20.63 4.66
N GLY A 105 4.81 21.71 4.98
CA GLY A 105 5.23 22.76 5.90
C GLY A 105 5.51 22.28 7.33
N LEU A 106 4.95 21.15 7.76
CA LEU A 106 5.30 20.53 9.04
C LEU A 106 6.75 19.97 9.09
N PHE A 107 7.32 19.66 7.93
CA PHE A 107 8.64 19.05 7.83
C PHE A 107 9.73 20.00 7.33
N THR A 108 9.36 21.10 6.65
CA THR A 108 10.31 22.10 6.13
C THR A 108 9.74 23.51 6.21
N LYS A 109 10.61 24.48 6.42
CA LYS A 109 10.26 25.91 6.40
C LYS A 109 10.66 26.61 5.09
N ASN A 110 11.30 25.89 4.16
CA ASN A 110 11.70 26.46 2.88
C ASN A 110 10.48 26.57 1.95
N SER A 111 10.11 27.80 1.58
CA SER A 111 8.92 28.10 0.78
C SER A 111 8.96 27.45 -0.62
N LEU A 112 10.12 27.39 -1.26
CA LEU A 112 10.27 26.76 -2.57
C LEU A 112 10.04 25.24 -2.47
N THR A 113 10.63 24.60 -1.46
CA THR A 113 10.44 23.17 -1.21
C THR A 113 8.98 22.85 -0.87
N ILE A 114 8.27 23.75 -0.20
CA ILE A 114 6.84 23.58 0.11
C ILE A 114 6.00 23.62 -1.17
N LEU A 115 6.25 24.54 -2.08
CA LEU A 115 5.52 24.68 -3.34
C LEU A 115 5.72 23.46 -4.25
N ASP A 116 6.98 23.09 -4.50
CA ASP A 116 7.34 21.96 -5.35
C ASP A 116 6.83 20.64 -4.74
N GLY A 117 7.00 20.49 -3.42
CA GLY A 117 6.53 19.34 -2.69
C GLY A 117 5.02 19.19 -2.67
N ALA A 118 4.28 20.29 -2.53
CA ALA A 118 2.82 20.25 -2.57
C ALA A 118 2.30 19.82 -3.95
N GLN A 119 2.94 20.29 -5.04
CA GLN A 119 2.59 19.83 -6.39
C GLN A 119 2.89 18.33 -6.57
N ALA A 120 4.06 17.88 -6.17
CA ALA A 120 4.44 16.48 -6.27
C ALA A 120 3.47 15.57 -5.49
N VAL A 121 3.15 15.92 -4.24
CA VAL A 121 2.20 15.16 -3.40
C VAL A 121 0.82 15.11 -4.05
N ARG A 122 0.31 16.22 -4.59
CA ARG A 122 -1.01 16.25 -5.27
C ARG A 122 -1.06 15.28 -6.45
N ILE A 123 -0.03 15.26 -7.29
CA ILE A 123 0.04 14.38 -8.46
C ILE A 123 0.07 12.91 -8.02
N ILE A 124 0.91 12.58 -7.06
CA ILE A 124 1.12 11.20 -6.63
C ILE A 124 -0.09 10.66 -5.86
N CYS A 125 -0.76 11.49 -5.07
CA CYS A 125 -1.94 11.07 -4.29
C CYS A 125 -3.14 10.66 -5.16
N MET A 126 -3.22 11.11 -6.41
CA MET A 126 -4.25 10.61 -7.35
C MET A 126 -4.14 9.09 -7.59
N GLY A 127 -2.93 8.53 -7.43
CA GLY A 127 -2.69 7.09 -7.52
C GLY A 127 -3.27 6.27 -6.34
N PHE A 128 -3.66 6.88 -5.22
CA PHE A 128 -4.13 6.15 -4.04
C PHE A 128 -5.39 5.33 -4.30
N VAL A 129 -6.33 5.85 -5.08
CA VAL A 129 -7.56 5.14 -5.41
C VAL A 129 -7.27 3.89 -6.25
N ILE A 130 -6.36 4.00 -7.22
CA ILE A 130 -5.93 2.86 -8.04
C ILE A 130 -5.19 1.84 -7.17
N SER A 131 -4.35 2.32 -6.26
CA SER A 131 -3.63 1.48 -5.32
C SER A 131 -4.54 0.72 -4.35
N ALA A 132 -5.72 1.27 -4.00
CA ALA A 132 -6.70 0.57 -3.18
C ALA A 132 -7.13 -0.76 -3.81
N VAL A 133 -7.37 -0.76 -5.12
CA VAL A 133 -7.74 -1.98 -5.86
C VAL A 133 -6.58 -2.99 -5.84
N SER A 134 -5.36 -2.53 -6.13
CA SER A 134 -4.16 -3.39 -6.12
C SER A 134 -3.90 -4.03 -4.76
N VAL A 135 -3.97 -3.25 -3.68
CA VAL A 135 -3.76 -3.74 -2.29
C VAL A 135 -4.82 -4.77 -1.91
N THR A 136 -6.09 -4.54 -2.27
CA THR A 136 -7.18 -5.46 -1.95
C THR A 136 -7.05 -6.76 -2.74
N ILE A 137 -6.75 -6.69 -4.03
CA ILE A 137 -6.56 -7.89 -4.88
C ILE A 137 -5.35 -8.70 -4.40
N SER A 138 -4.21 -8.06 -4.14
CA SER A 138 -3.02 -8.74 -3.63
C SER A 138 -3.30 -9.46 -2.32
N GLY A 139 -4.00 -8.79 -1.38
CA GLY A 139 -4.39 -9.40 -0.11
C GLY A 139 -5.31 -10.60 -0.25
N MET A 140 -6.25 -10.56 -1.22
CA MET A 140 -7.12 -11.69 -1.53
C MET A 140 -6.35 -12.88 -2.13
N LEU A 141 -5.47 -12.60 -3.10
CA LEU A 141 -4.65 -13.64 -3.73
C LEU A 141 -3.75 -14.34 -2.72
N GLU A 142 -3.14 -13.59 -1.81
CA GLU A 142 -2.35 -14.16 -0.73
C GLU A 142 -3.22 -15.04 0.19
N ALA A 143 -4.42 -14.58 0.60
CA ALA A 143 -5.31 -15.34 1.44
C ALA A 143 -5.73 -16.68 0.81
N VAL A 144 -5.97 -16.71 -0.51
CA VAL A 144 -6.30 -17.93 -1.26
C VAL A 144 -5.08 -18.83 -1.44
N SER A 145 -3.90 -18.27 -1.72
CA SER A 145 -2.67 -19.05 -1.89
C SER A 145 -2.27 -19.79 -0.64
N TYR A 146 -2.46 -19.20 0.54
CA TYR A 146 -2.17 -19.87 1.81
C TYR A 146 -3.08 -21.07 2.10
N THR A 147 -4.33 -21.09 1.59
CA THR A 147 -5.21 -22.26 1.76
C THR A 147 -4.74 -23.47 1.01
N HIS A 148 -4.08 -23.32 -0.14
CA HIS A 148 -3.50 -24.44 -0.89
C HIS A 148 -2.24 -25.01 -0.25
N LEU A 149 -1.52 -24.23 0.56
CA LEU A 149 -0.30 -24.66 1.24
C LEU A 149 -0.58 -25.39 2.57
N THR A 150 -1.71 -25.09 3.22
CA THR A 150 -2.06 -25.65 4.54
C THR A 150 -2.96 -26.89 4.47
N LEU A 151 -3.60 -27.15 3.34
CA LEU A 151 -4.46 -28.33 3.14
C LEU A 151 -3.74 -29.69 3.13
N PRO A 152 -2.48 -29.84 2.64
CA PRO A 152 -1.80 -31.13 2.64
C PRO A 152 -1.37 -31.66 4.01
N THR A 153 -1.31 -30.82 5.04
CA THR A 153 -0.80 -31.20 6.36
C THR A 153 -1.85 -31.80 7.30
N LYS A 154 -3.08 -31.99 6.83
CA LYS A 154 -4.19 -32.51 7.64
C LYS A 154 -4.56 -33.98 7.35
N LEU A 155 -3.73 -34.74 6.66
CA LEU A 155 -4.00 -36.12 6.28
C LEU A 155 -2.97 -37.10 6.83
N GLU A 156 -2.30 -36.81 7.93
CA GLU A 156 -1.58 -37.83 8.70
C GLU A 156 -1.81 -37.63 10.19
#